data_8502041ca3e3fc16227aacdbf1a11494
#
_entry.id   8502041ca3e3fc16227aacdbf1a11494
#
_cell.length_a   1.000
_cell.length_b   1.000
_cell.length_c   1.000
_cell.angle_alpha   90.00
_cell.angle_beta   90.00
_cell.angle_gamma   90.00
#
_symmetry.space_group_name_H-M   'P 1'
#
loop_
_entity.id
_entity.type
_entity.pdbx_description
1 polymer ?
#
loop_
_entity_poly.entity_id
_entity_poly.type
_entity_poly.pdbx_seq_one_letter_code
_entity_poly.pdbx_strand_id
1 'polypeptide(L)'
;CPIPKGNRVAIITNSGGPGIMATDAICEHGMVMAPITDATKEELRTFLPAAASVKNPVDMIASAPLEHYRRTTETILKDPNVDMVIVIYLPFLGLKDIDVAKELMRIRADHPEKPIVGVFMTENRFFTELSDMDVTVPFFMYAEQAVDALARLDQQRRWIARPAGAVKTFTVDKSRAEGIFAAAKADGRSELTT
;
A
#
# COMPACT_ATOMS: atom_id res chain seq x y z
N CYS A 1 -5.23 -6.62 -1.03
CA CYS A 1 -4.28 -6.17 0.01
C CYS A 1 -4.98 -6.05 1.35
N PRO A 2 -4.34 -6.39 2.48
CA PRO A 2 -4.88 -6.13 3.82
C PRO A 2 -4.85 -4.64 4.15
N ILE A 3 -5.64 -4.24 5.14
CA ILE A 3 -5.54 -2.89 5.72
C ILE A 3 -4.26 -2.84 6.57
N PRO A 4 -3.36 -1.86 6.36
CA PRO A 4 -2.13 -1.75 7.13
C PRO A 4 -2.40 -1.39 8.60
N LYS A 5 -1.46 -1.68 9.49
CA LYS A 5 -1.55 -1.29 10.91
C LYS A 5 -1.12 0.16 11.16
N GLY A 6 -0.34 0.73 10.27
CA GLY A 6 0.17 2.11 10.34
C GLY A 6 0.52 2.63 8.94
N ASN A 7 1.27 3.72 8.88
CA ASN A 7 1.64 4.41 7.64
C ASN A 7 3.16 4.35 7.35
N ARG A 8 3.90 3.42 7.99
CA ARG A 8 5.34 3.29 7.82
C ARG A 8 5.65 2.34 6.67
N VAL A 9 6.31 2.85 5.64
CA VAL A 9 6.59 2.13 4.39
C VAL A 9 8.06 1.75 4.31
N ALA A 10 8.36 0.50 3.99
CA ALA A 10 9.70 0.08 3.58
C ALA A 10 9.76 -0.11 2.06
N ILE A 11 10.89 0.28 1.48
CA ILE A 11 11.19 0.13 0.06
C ILE A 11 12.35 -0.85 -0.09
N ILE A 12 12.18 -1.84 -0.96
CA ILE A 12 13.20 -2.77 -1.41
C ILE A 12 13.40 -2.51 -2.91
N THR A 13 14.62 -2.32 -3.34
CA THR A 13 14.92 -2.01 -4.75
C THR A 13 16.24 -2.63 -5.21
N ASN A 14 16.39 -2.82 -6.51
CA ASN A 14 17.66 -3.09 -7.15
C ASN A 14 18.20 -1.86 -7.93
N SER A 15 17.55 -0.70 -7.75
CA SER A 15 17.92 0.54 -8.43
C SER A 15 17.62 1.77 -7.57
N GLY A 16 18.62 2.60 -7.31
CA GLY A 16 18.49 3.77 -6.44
C GLY A 16 17.53 4.84 -6.94
N GLY A 17 17.51 5.12 -8.25
CA GLY A 17 16.64 6.16 -8.84
C GLY A 17 15.16 5.98 -8.51
N PRO A 18 14.53 4.87 -8.90
CA PRO A 18 13.14 4.60 -8.55
C PRO A 18 12.88 4.54 -7.04
N GLY A 19 13.87 4.11 -6.24
CA GLY A 19 13.77 4.14 -4.78
C GLY A 19 13.62 5.56 -4.23
N ILE A 20 14.35 6.55 -4.80
CA ILE A 20 14.21 7.96 -4.43
C ILE A 20 12.84 8.49 -4.83
N MET A 21 12.38 8.22 -6.08
CA MET A 21 11.04 8.64 -6.53
C MET A 21 9.93 8.11 -5.63
N ALA A 22 10.02 6.84 -5.22
CA ALA A 22 9.08 6.26 -4.26
C ALA A 22 9.15 6.95 -2.90
N THR A 23 10.35 7.31 -2.42
CA THR A 23 10.54 8.02 -1.14
C THR A 23 9.86 9.39 -1.16
N ASP A 24 10.07 10.16 -2.23
CA ASP A 24 9.47 11.49 -2.39
C ASP A 24 7.94 11.38 -2.40
N ALA A 25 7.39 10.46 -3.20
CA ALA A 25 5.94 10.23 -3.25
C ALA A 25 5.37 9.79 -1.89
N ILE A 26 6.06 8.94 -1.12
CA ILE A 26 5.64 8.53 0.24
C ILE A 26 5.51 9.76 1.15
N CYS A 27 6.50 10.66 1.11
CA CYS A 27 6.50 11.88 1.91
C CYS A 27 5.38 12.84 1.49
N GLU A 28 5.16 13.03 0.19
CA GLU A 28 4.07 13.87 -0.35
C GLU A 28 2.68 13.39 0.07
N HIS A 29 2.48 12.07 0.16
CA HIS A 29 1.22 11.49 0.65
C HIS A 29 1.08 11.46 2.19
N GLY A 30 2.06 12.02 2.94
CA GLY A 30 2.03 12.07 4.40
C GLY A 30 2.21 10.69 5.06
N MET A 31 2.75 9.73 4.34
CA MET A 31 3.24 8.47 4.89
C MET A 31 4.68 8.64 5.39
N VAL A 32 5.22 7.64 6.07
CA VAL A 32 6.52 7.72 6.74
C VAL A 32 7.43 6.60 6.25
N MET A 33 8.67 6.94 5.91
CA MET A 33 9.70 5.93 5.68
C MET A 33 9.94 5.14 6.96
N ALA A 34 9.73 3.82 6.91
CA ALA A 34 9.89 2.95 8.07
C ALA A 34 11.32 3.04 8.64
N PRO A 35 11.49 3.35 9.94
CA PRO A 35 12.81 3.32 10.58
C PRO A 35 13.18 1.85 10.88
N ILE A 36 13.79 1.17 9.90
CA ILE A 36 14.18 -0.23 10.00
C ILE A 36 15.09 -0.43 11.22
N THR A 37 14.81 -1.46 12.03
CA THR A 37 15.56 -1.78 13.24
C THR A 37 17.00 -2.19 12.94
N ASP A 38 17.90 -2.01 13.90
CA ASP A 38 19.30 -2.41 13.72
C ASP A 38 19.45 -3.93 13.58
N ALA A 39 18.61 -4.72 14.28
CA ALA A 39 18.56 -6.17 14.11
C ALA A 39 18.24 -6.58 12.67
N THR A 40 17.24 -5.93 12.06
CA THR A 40 16.90 -6.17 10.65
C THR A 40 18.05 -5.76 9.71
N LYS A 41 18.72 -4.62 9.96
CA LYS A 41 19.88 -4.20 9.16
C LYS A 41 21.05 -5.19 9.29
N GLU A 42 21.30 -5.71 10.47
CA GLU A 42 22.36 -6.71 10.70
C GLU A 42 22.02 -8.01 9.98
N GLU A 43 20.78 -8.49 10.03
CA GLU A 43 20.34 -9.66 9.28
C GLU A 43 20.52 -9.46 7.77
N LEU A 44 20.12 -8.31 7.23
CA LEU A 44 20.32 -7.98 5.81
C LEU A 44 21.78 -8.02 5.40
N ARG A 45 22.71 -7.52 6.23
CA ARG A 45 24.15 -7.55 5.97
C ARG A 45 24.74 -8.97 5.91
N THR A 46 24.08 -9.96 6.46
CA THR A 46 24.58 -11.37 6.42
C THR A 46 24.55 -11.96 5.02
N PHE A 47 23.72 -11.44 4.13
CA PHE A 47 23.54 -12.02 2.79
C PHE A 47 23.56 -11.01 1.64
N LEU A 48 23.31 -9.73 1.90
CA LEU A 48 23.44 -8.71 0.88
C LEU A 48 24.93 -8.35 0.67
N PRO A 49 25.32 -7.98 -0.56
CA PRO A 49 26.70 -7.56 -0.83
C PRO A 49 27.05 -6.28 -0.08
N ALA A 50 28.34 -6.08 0.20
CA ALA A 50 28.82 -4.89 0.92
C ALA A 50 28.46 -3.55 0.27
N ALA A 51 28.25 -3.54 -1.05
CA ALA A 51 27.80 -2.35 -1.80
C ALA A 51 26.31 -2.05 -1.63
N ALA A 52 25.50 -2.98 -1.10
CA ALA A 52 24.07 -2.77 -0.87
C ALA A 52 23.83 -1.78 0.27
N SER A 53 22.77 -1.00 0.15
CA SER A 53 22.26 -0.19 1.25
C SER A 53 21.25 -1.01 2.07
N VAL A 54 21.49 -1.14 3.37
CA VAL A 54 20.55 -1.76 4.32
C VAL A 54 19.71 -0.73 5.07
N LYS A 55 19.78 0.55 4.65
CA LYS A 55 18.87 1.60 5.13
C LYS A 55 17.57 1.52 4.32
N ASN A 56 16.54 2.23 4.74
CA ASN A 56 15.34 2.37 3.94
C ASN A 56 15.46 3.62 3.02
N PRO A 57 15.44 3.48 1.70
CA PRO A 57 15.31 2.25 0.88
C PRO A 57 16.44 1.23 1.06
N VAL A 58 16.06 -0.07 1.07
CA VAL A 58 17.04 -1.17 0.98
C VAL A 58 17.39 -1.34 -0.50
N ASP A 59 18.58 -0.91 -0.90
CA ASP A 59 19.07 -1.05 -2.27
C ASP A 59 20.00 -2.27 -2.37
N MET A 60 19.50 -3.33 -3.01
CA MET A 60 20.19 -4.61 -3.15
C MET A 60 21.23 -4.61 -4.28
N ILE A 61 21.39 -3.47 -4.99
CA ILE A 61 22.14 -3.27 -6.24
C ILE A 61 21.53 -4.03 -7.45
N ALA A 62 21.92 -3.58 -8.66
CA ALA A 62 21.31 -4.04 -9.93
C ALA A 62 21.43 -5.56 -10.18
N SER A 63 22.51 -6.19 -9.71
CA SER A 63 22.77 -7.63 -9.91
C SER A 63 22.11 -8.55 -8.88
N ALA A 64 21.16 -8.05 -8.09
CA ALA A 64 20.46 -8.83 -7.07
C ALA A 64 19.78 -10.07 -7.67
N PRO A 65 20.13 -11.28 -7.24
CA PRO A 65 19.47 -12.51 -7.68
C PRO A 65 18.09 -12.67 -7.01
N LEU A 66 17.26 -13.61 -7.51
CA LEU A 66 15.93 -13.90 -6.96
C LEU A 66 15.96 -14.16 -5.45
N GLU A 67 16.98 -14.87 -4.98
CA GLU A 67 17.18 -15.18 -3.54
C GLU A 67 17.28 -13.92 -2.67
N HIS A 68 17.91 -12.83 -3.18
CA HIS A 68 17.98 -11.56 -2.44
C HIS A 68 16.60 -10.91 -2.33
N TYR A 69 15.78 -10.93 -3.39
CA TYR A 69 14.39 -10.44 -3.32
C TYR A 69 13.60 -11.22 -2.27
N ARG A 70 13.70 -12.55 -2.28
CA ARG A 70 13.03 -13.40 -1.31
C ARG A 70 13.43 -13.06 0.12
N ARG A 71 14.71 -13.21 0.44
CA ARG A 71 15.21 -13.03 1.80
C ARG A 71 15.02 -11.61 2.32
N THR A 72 15.30 -10.61 1.49
CA THR A 72 15.13 -9.20 1.89
C THR A 72 13.67 -8.90 2.20
N THR A 73 12.73 -9.35 1.35
CA THR A 73 11.30 -9.12 1.56
C THR A 73 10.80 -9.81 2.83
N GLU A 74 11.17 -11.08 3.06
CA GLU A 74 10.82 -11.83 4.28
C GLU A 74 11.39 -11.16 5.54
N THR A 75 12.65 -10.70 5.51
CA THR A 75 13.31 -10.02 6.63
C THR A 75 12.64 -8.69 6.94
N ILE A 76 12.34 -7.87 5.92
CA ILE A 76 11.65 -6.58 6.09
C ILE A 76 10.22 -6.76 6.61
N LEU A 77 9.49 -7.78 6.16
CA LEU A 77 8.14 -8.05 6.66
C LEU A 77 8.10 -8.41 8.14
N LYS A 78 9.17 -8.99 8.68
CA LYS A 78 9.27 -9.30 10.13
C LYS A 78 9.60 -8.08 10.98
N ASP A 79 10.10 -6.99 10.39
CA ASP A 79 10.44 -5.78 11.16
C ASP A 79 9.18 -5.14 11.78
N PRO A 80 9.17 -4.88 13.10
CA PRO A 80 8.01 -4.32 13.80
C PRO A 80 7.72 -2.86 13.42
N ASN A 81 8.69 -2.17 12.82
CA ASN A 81 8.54 -0.78 12.39
C ASN A 81 8.00 -0.66 10.96
N VAL A 82 7.77 -1.78 10.26
CA VAL A 82 7.27 -1.79 8.89
C VAL A 82 5.79 -2.16 8.88
N ASP A 83 4.97 -1.30 8.28
CA ASP A 83 3.52 -1.52 8.13
C ASP A 83 3.15 -1.93 6.70
N MET A 84 3.91 -1.48 5.69
CA MET A 84 3.70 -1.70 4.27
C MET A 84 5.03 -1.85 3.54
N VAL A 85 5.07 -2.62 2.46
CA VAL A 85 6.30 -2.87 1.67
C VAL A 85 6.08 -2.58 0.20
N ILE A 86 7.00 -1.85 -0.40
CA ILE A 86 7.13 -1.66 -1.85
C ILE A 86 8.37 -2.43 -2.31
N VAL A 87 8.22 -3.30 -3.29
CA VAL A 87 9.34 -4.00 -3.94
C VAL A 87 9.47 -3.49 -5.36
N ILE A 88 10.58 -2.83 -5.64
CA ILE A 88 10.90 -2.24 -6.95
C ILE A 88 11.86 -3.16 -7.69
N TYR A 89 11.50 -3.50 -8.91
CA TYR A 89 12.30 -4.30 -9.82
C TYR A 89 12.52 -3.57 -11.14
N LEU A 90 13.81 -3.38 -11.48
CA LEU A 90 14.26 -3.04 -12.82
C LEU A 90 14.88 -4.28 -13.46
N PRO A 91 14.57 -4.58 -14.74
CA PRO A 91 15.16 -5.69 -15.44
C PRO A 91 16.68 -5.62 -15.45
N PHE A 92 17.32 -6.75 -15.10
CA PHE A 92 18.74 -6.94 -15.20
C PHE A 92 19.03 -8.30 -15.83
N LEU A 93 20.20 -8.44 -16.47
CA LEU A 93 20.56 -9.65 -17.20
C LEU A 93 20.47 -10.90 -16.33
N GLY A 94 19.70 -11.89 -16.80
CA GLY A 94 19.61 -13.23 -16.19
C GLY A 94 18.47 -13.42 -15.17
N LEU A 95 17.79 -12.36 -14.71
CA LEU A 95 16.62 -12.47 -13.84
C LEU A 95 15.36 -12.06 -14.60
N LYS A 96 14.35 -12.94 -14.60
CA LYS A 96 13.07 -12.66 -15.25
C LYS A 96 12.14 -11.94 -14.27
N ASP A 97 11.45 -10.93 -14.75
CA ASP A 97 10.42 -10.20 -14.03
C ASP A 97 9.34 -11.11 -13.46
N ILE A 98 8.84 -12.05 -14.26
CA ILE A 98 7.79 -12.98 -13.82
C ILE A 98 8.24 -13.90 -12.67
N ASP A 99 9.51 -14.26 -12.58
CA ASP A 99 10.02 -15.08 -11.49
C ASP A 99 10.03 -14.29 -10.17
N VAL A 100 10.41 -13.01 -10.23
CA VAL A 100 10.32 -12.11 -9.05
C VAL A 100 8.87 -11.90 -8.63
N ALA A 101 7.95 -11.70 -9.59
CA ALA A 101 6.53 -11.54 -9.29
C ALA A 101 5.93 -12.79 -8.62
N LYS A 102 6.22 -13.98 -9.11
CA LYS A 102 5.80 -15.26 -8.51
C LYS A 102 6.33 -15.42 -7.09
N GLU A 103 7.58 -15.04 -6.86
CA GLU A 103 8.18 -15.10 -5.52
C GLU A 103 7.49 -14.12 -4.55
N LEU A 104 7.17 -12.89 -4.98
CA LEU A 104 6.41 -11.95 -4.16
C LEU A 104 5.00 -12.46 -3.83
N MET A 105 4.32 -13.11 -4.77
CA MET A 105 3.00 -13.72 -4.54
C MET A 105 3.09 -14.87 -3.52
N ARG A 106 4.17 -15.70 -3.59
CA ARG A 106 4.43 -16.74 -2.61
C ARG A 106 4.64 -16.16 -1.21
N ILE A 107 5.53 -15.15 -1.09
CA ILE A 107 5.79 -14.46 0.18
C ILE A 107 4.51 -13.83 0.73
N ARG A 108 3.68 -13.27 -0.13
CA ARG A 108 2.39 -12.68 0.26
C ARG A 108 1.44 -13.72 0.89
N ALA A 109 1.45 -14.97 0.40
CA ALA A 109 0.64 -16.05 0.96
C ALA A 109 1.10 -16.41 2.38
N ASP A 110 2.42 -16.41 2.62
CA ASP A 110 3.02 -16.70 3.93
C ASP A 110 2.92 -15.52 4.92
N HIS A 111 2.78 -14.28 4.42
CA HIS A 111 2.70 -13.05 5.21
C HIS A 111 1.44 -12.23 4.87
N PRO A 112 0.24 -12.71 5.20
CA PRO A 112 -1.03 -12.08 4.81
C PRO A 112 -1.35 -10.77 5.54
N GLU A 113 -0.63 -10.42 6.59
CA GLU A 113 -0.97 -9.32 7.50
C GLU A 113 -0.49 -7.94 7.05
N LYS A 114 0.55 -7.87 6.19
CA LYS A 114 1.12 -6.59 5.72
C LYS A 114 0.90 -6.42 4.22
N PRO A 115 0.49 -5.25 3.74
CA PRO A 115 0.45 -4.95 2.32
C PRO A 115 1.83 -5.05 1.67
N ILE A 116 1.90 -5.77 0.56
CA ILE A 116 3.05 -5.81 -0.36
C ILE A 116 2.55 -5.35 -1.71
N VAL A 117 3.29 -4.44 -2.35
CA VAL A 117 3.05 -4.01 -3.72
C VAL A 117 4.34 -4.10 -4.53
N GLY A 118 4.25 -4.47 -5.79
CA GLY A 118 5.37 -4.52 -6.71
C GLY A 118 5.39 -3.30 -7.64
N VAL A 119 6.58 -2.75 -7.89
CA VAL A 119 6.82 -1.77 -8.95
C VAL A 119 7.78 -2.41 -9.94
N PHE A 120 7.29 -2.71 -11.13
CA PHE A 120 8.04 -3.43 -12.16
C PHE A 120 8.17 -2.54 -13.39
N MET A 121 9.32 -1.86 -13.49
CA MET A 121 9.63 -0.96 -14.60
C MET A 121 10.15 -1.78 -15.78
N THR A 122 9.26 -2.57 -16.39
CA THR A 122 9.54 -3.56 -17.42
C THR A 122 8.61 -3.39 -18.63
N GLU A 123 8.69 -4.28 -19.60
CA GLU A 123 7.88 -4.25 -20.81
C GLU A 123 6.40 -4.61 -20.55
N ASN A 124 5.50 -4.09 -21.38
CA ASN A 124 4.06 -4.37 -21.27
C ASN A 124 3.71 -5.86 -21.32
N ARG A 125 4.54 -6.70 -21.97
CA ARG A 125 4.32 -8.16 -22.01
C ARG A 125 4.24 -8.79 -20.61
N PHE A 126 4.97 -8.24 -19.62
CA PHE A 126 4.90 -8.70 -18.23
C PHE A 126 3.49 -8.55 -17.66
N PHE A 127 2.86 -7.39 -17.86
CA PHE A 127 1.49 -7.16 -17.37
C PHE A 127 0.45 -8.01 -18.12
N THR A 128 0.70 -8.33 -19.40
CA THR A 128 -0.14 -9.28 -20.15
C THR A 128 0.00 -10.69 -19.58
N GLU A 129 1.22 -11.15 -19.29
CA GLU A 129 1.47 -12.46 -18.69
C GLU A 129 0.85 -12.57 -17.29
N LEU A 130 0.90 -11.49 -16.49
CA LEU A 130 0.26 -11.44 -15.18
C LEU A 130 -1.26 -11.57 -15.27
N SER A 131 -1.91 -11.03 -16.33
CA SER A 131 -3.38 -11.08 -16.46
C SER A 131 -3.92 -12.49 -16.59
N ASP A 132 -3.08 -13.45 -16.99
CA ASP A 132 -3.43 -14.87 -17.10
C ASP A 132 -3.19 -15.66 -15.80
N MET A 133 -2.79 -14.97 -14.71
CA MET A 133 -2.46 -15.56 -13.43
C MET A 133 -3.43 -15.13 -12.32
N ASP A 134 -3.52 -15.93 -11.25
CA ASP A 134 -4.19 -15.52 -10.00
C ASP A 134 -3.26 -14.58 -9.21
N VAL A 135 -3.39 -13.28 -9.48
CA VAL A 135 -2.49 -12.25 -8.95
C VAL A 135 -2.94 -11.81 -7.57
N THR A 136 -2.13 -12.13 -6.55
CA THR A 136 -2.39 -11.79 -5.14
C THR A 136 -1.64 -10.56 -4.65
N VAL A 137 -0.62 -10.08 -5.40
CA VAL A 137 0.15 -8.86 -5.16
C VAL A 137 -0.16 -7.85 -6.25
N PRO A 138 -0.58 -6.62 -5.94
CA PRO A 138 -0.72 -5.56 -6.95
C PRO A 138 0.64 -5.17 -7.55
N PHE A 139 0.71 -5.09 -8.86
CA PHE A 139 1.89 -4.66 -9.60
C PHE A 139 1.61 -3.38 -10.37
N PHE A 140 2.57 -2.46 -10.35
CA PHE A 140 2.52 -1.16 -10.99
C PHE A 140 3.75 -0.95 -11.87
N MET A 141 3.62 -0.13 -12.89
CA MET A 141 4.77 0.23 -13.74
C MET A 141 5.63 1.31 -13.10
N TYR A 142 5.03 2.22 -12.33
CA TYR A 142 5.69 3.39 -11.73
C TYR A 142 5.49 3.43 -10.22
N ALA A 143 6.51 3.97 -9.53
CA ALA A 143 6.54 4.05 -8.08
C ALA A 143 5.40 4.88 -7.50
N GLU A 144 5.06 6.00 -8.14
CA GLU A 144 4.01 6.92 -7.70
C GLU A 144 2.64 6.23 -7.67
N GLN A 145 2.34 5.36 -8.65
CA GLN A 145 1.10 4.60 -8.70
C GLN A 145 0.98 3.62 -7.51
N ALA A 146 2.08 2.95 -7.19
CA ALA A 146 2.14 2.04 -6.05
C ALA A 146 1.96 2.79 -4.72
N VAL A 147 2.60 3.95 -4.59
CA VAL A 147 2.50 4.83 -3.42
C VAL A 147 1.07 5.36 -3.26
N ASP A 148 0.42 5.83 -4.35
CA ASP A 148 -0.99 6.27 -4.31
C ASP A 148 -1.90 5.14 -3.83
N ALA A 149 -1.71 3.91 -4.31
CA ALA A 149 -2.48 2.76 -3.87
C ALA A 149 -2.30 2.49 -2.36
N LEU A 150 -1.07 2.55 -1.83
CA LEU A 150 -0.81 2.40 -0.39
C LEU A 150 -1.39 3.56 0.43
N ALA A 151 -1.33 4.80 -0.08
CA ALA A 151 -1.94 5.96 0.56
C ALA A 151 -3.46 5.82 0.70
N ARG A 152 -4.14 5.20 -0.30
CA ARG A 152 -5.56 4.87 -0.23
C ARG A 152 -5.85 3.83 0.86
N LEU A 153 -4.99 2.83 1.03
CA LEU A 153 -5.12 1.86 2.12
C LEU A 153 -4.95 2.51 3.50
N ASP A 154 -3.98 3.43 3.65
CA ASP A 154 -3.82 4.18 4.90
C ASP A 154 -5.00 5.13 5.17
N GLN A 155 -5.54 5.77 4.13
CA GLN A 155 -6.75 6.56 4.25
C GLN A 155 -7.94 5.72 4.72
N GLN A 156 -8.11 4.52 4.17
CA GLN A 156 -9.13 3.57 4.59
C GLN A 156 -8.94 3.14 6.05
N ARG A 157 -7.70 2.83 6.47
CA ARG A 157 -7.36 2.53 7.86
C ARG A 157 -7.80 3.65 8.79
N ARG A 158 -7.44 4.90 8.47
CA ARG A 158 -7.83 6.09 9.26
C ARG A 158 -9.34 6.27 9.30
N TRP A 159 -10.02 5.99 8.21
CA TRP A 159 -11.49 6.08 8.15
C TRP A 159 -12.16 5.04 9.04
N ILE A 160 -11.71 3.78 9.00
CA ILE A 160 -12.22 2.70 9.86
C ILE A 160 -11.98 3.01 11.35
N ALA A 161 -10.83 3.61 11.68
CA ALA A 161 -10.47 3.95 13.05
C ALA A 161 -11.22 5.17 13.62
N ARG A 162 -12.02 5.87 12.80
CA ARG A 162 -12.79 7.02 13.28
C ARG A 162 -13.84 6.57 14.29
N PRO A 163 -13.99 7.29 15.42
CA PRO A 163 -15.08 7.00 16.34
C PRO A 163 -16.42 7.22 15.64
N ALA A 164 -17.38 6.36 15.95
CA ALA A 164 -18.75 6.55 15.48
C ALA A 164 -19.25 7.93 15.94
N GLY A 165 -19.64 8.77 15.01
CA GLY A 165 -20.21 10.08 15.31
C GLY A 165 -21.56 9.92 16.02
N ALA A 166 -21.89 10.84 16.93
CA ALA A 166 -23.24 10.95 17.46
C ALA A 166 -24.13 11.71 16.49
N VAL A 167 -25.27 11.13 16.17
CA VAL A 167 -26.32 11.85 15.42
C VAL A 167 -26.89 12.91 16.35
N LYS A 168 -26.78 14.17 15.99
CA LYS A 168 -27.44 15.26 16.75
C LYS A 168 -28.97 15.03 16.70
N THR A 169 -29.57 14.84 17.84
CA THR A 169 -31.02 14.84 17.99
C THR A 169 -31.48 16.25 18.33
N PHE A 170 -32.50 16.71 17.66
CA PHE A 170 -33.13 17.99 17.94
C PHE A 170 -34.49 17.75 18.57
N THR A 171 -34.83 18.55 19.59
CA THR A 171 -36.18 18.58 20.11
C THR A 171 -37.03 19.32 19.08
N VAL A 172 -37.91 18.57 18.39
CA VAL A 172 -38.81 19.12 17.39
C VAL A 172 -40.24 18.85 17.80
N ASP A 173 -41.12 19.79 17.51
CA ASP A 173 -42.56 19.61 17.69
C ASP A 173 -43.09 18.78 16.51
N LYS A 174 -43.05 17.43 16.70
CA LYS A 174 -43.54 16.47 15.70
C LYS A 174 -45.03 16.66 15.39
N SER A 175 -45.83 16.93 16.42
CA SER A 175 -47.27 17.12 16.27
C SER A 175 -47.60 18.31 15.37
N ARG A 176 -46.87 19.41 15.57
CA ARG A 176 -47.04 20.59 14.71
C ARG A 176 -46.61 20.34 13.27
N ALA A 177 -45.48 19.61 13.08
CA ALA A 177 -44.98 19.26 11.75
C ALA A 177 -45.99 18.34 11.01
N GLU A 178 -46.52 17.31 11.68
CA GLU A 178 -47.51 16.41 11.15
C GLU A 178 -48.81 17.15 10.77
N GLY A 179 -49.24 18.11 11.60
CA GLY A 179 -50.39 19.00 11.31
C GLY A 179 -50.19 19.83 10.04
N ILE A 180 -49.00 20.37 9.83
CA ILE A 180 -48.68 21.15 8.62
C ILE A 180 -48.70 20.24 7.37
N PHE A 181 -48.10 19.04 7.46
CA PHE A 181 -48.14 18.08 6.35
C PHE A 181 -49.59 17.63 6.02
N ALA A 182 -50.38 17.35 7.04
CA ALA A 182 -51.79 16.96 6.86
C ALA A 182 -52.63 18.06 6.18
N ALA A 183 -52.47 19.30 6.60
CA ALA A 183 -53.13 20.46 5.99
C ALA A 183 -52.71 20.66 4.53
N ALA A 184 -51.42 20.60 4.22
CA ALA A 184 -50.94 20.71 2.85
C ALA A 184 -51.49 19.62 1.94
N LYS A 185 -51.58 18.38 2.46
CA LYS A 185 -52.12 17.24 1.73
C LYS A 185 -53.64 17.40 1.49
N ALA A 186 -54.39 17.89 2.50
CA ALA A 186 -55.82 18.18 2.36
C ALA A 186 -56.12 19.22 1.30
N ASP A 187 -55.22 20.23 1.15
CA ASP A 187 -55.26 21.26 0.10
C ASP A 187 -54.81 20.77 -1.27
N GLY A 188 -54.47 19.45 -1.43
CA GLY A 188 -53.99 18.91 -2.69
C GLY A 188 -52.57 19.35 -3.09
N ARG A 189 -51.80 19.95 -2.17
CA ARG A 189 -50.45 20.41 -2.43
C ARG A 189 -49.43 19.26 -2.30
N SER A 190 -48.49 19.20 -3.23
CA SER A 190 -47.37 18.26 -3.21
C SER A 190 -46.09 18.87 -2.57
N GLU A 191 -46.11 20.19 -2.30
CA GLU A 191 -44.99 20.97 -1.77
C GLU A 191 -45.44 21.85 -0.61
N LEU A 192 -44.53 22.11 0.34
CA LEU A 192 -44.68 23.11 1.38
C LEU A 192 -44.19 24.44 0.84
N THR A 193 -45.02 25.46 0.84
CA THR A 193 -44.61 26.85 0.57
C THR A 193 -44.20 27.52 1.86
N THR A 194 -43.18 28.37 1.81
CA THR A 194 -42.78 29.26 2.92
C THR A 194 -43.87 30.30 3.24
#